data_cdf2a0564b2e6861ce80081dbff1d4e7
#
_entry.id   cdf2a0564b2e6861ce80081dbff1d4e7
#
_cell.length_a   1.000
_cell.length_b   1.000
_cell.length_c   1.000
_cell.angle_alpha   90.00
_cell.angle_beta   90.00
_cell.angle_gamma   90.00
#
_symmetry.space_group_name_H-M   'P 1'
#
loop_
_entity.id
_entity.type
_entity.pdbx_description
1 polymer ?
#
loop_
_entity_poly.entity_id
_entity_poly.type
_entity_poly.pdbx_seq_one_letter_code
_entity_poly.pdbx_strand_id
1 'polypeptide(L)'
;MEGRDLLSGIVFAVLLCFKHIFMYIAPAYFVYLLRHYCAVYRPRWRLDVGASAARLMALAVAVVLVFGVALGPFVALGQAPQLLARLFPFKRGLCHAYWAPNAWALYSLADRVLIVIARLRGTYYAASAAAAATRGLIGDSAFAVLPAVPPLATFVATLAAQLPAIALLMLRPCSPVRFVQAVVLCAYASFLFGWHVHEKAVLLILVPLGLLLVAGPTRRALRMFAVAAVSGYYSLLPLLFGAQELPIKATVLLIWVLCALVLLKSTGSGTSAWQCLSALERAYIVGHVPLFVLTEITPASLFVRLPFLPLAMVSTYTALGLMYSWAGLIFEYLC
;
A
#
# COMPACT_ATOMS: atom_id res chain seq x y z
N MET A 1 -6.89 23.23 -8.93
CA MET A 1 -8.19 22.58 -8.78
C MET A 1 -9.20 23.47 -9.45
N GLU A 2 -9.62 23.09 -10.64
CA GLU A 2 -10.26 24.02 -11.62
C GLU A 2 -11.80 23.93 -11.61
N GLY A 3 -12.46 23.74 -10.46
CA GLY A 3 -13.93 23.73 -10.38
C GLY A 3 -14.63 22.52 -11.04
N ARG A 4 -13.88 21.46 -11.38
CA ARG A 4 -14.41 20.23 -11.98
C ARG A 4 -14.58 19.09 -10.97
N ASP A 5 -14.89 19.44 -9.72
CA ASP A 5 -14.92 18.45 -8.62
C ASP A 5 -15.97 17.36 -8.82
N LEU A 6 -17.16 17.71 -9.35
CA LEU A 6 -18.20 16.72 -9.68
C LEU A 6 -17.69 15.72 -10.74
N LEU A 7 -17.04 16.21 -11.81
CA LEU A 7 -16.44 15.36 -12.83
C LEU A 7 -15.35 14.47 -12.24
N SER A 8 -14.53 15.00 -11.32
CA SER A 8 -13.51 14.22 -10.60
C SER A 8 -14.15 13.07 -9.81
N GLY A 9 -15.28 13.32 -9.13
CA GLY A 9 -16.03 12.28 -8.41
C GLY A 9 -16.58 11.20 -9.35
N ILE A 10 -17.12 11.60 -10.51
CA ILE A 10 -17.62 10.68 -11.55
C ILE A 10 -16.49 9.81 -12.08
N VAL A 11 -15.36 10.43 -12.48
CA VAL A 11 -14.19 9.71 -13.00
C VAL A 11 -13.64 8.75 -11.97
N PHE A 12 -13.61 9.14 -10.69
CA PHE A 12 -13.16 8.25 -9.63
C PHE A 12 -14.12 7.07 -9.41
N ALA A 13 -15.45 7.30 -9.50
CA ALA A 13 -16.43 6.21 -9.44
C ALA A 13 -16.28 5.23 -10.61
N VAL A 14 -16.01 5.72 -11.82
CA VAL A 14 -15.69 4.89 -12.99
C VAL A 14 -14.42 4.08 -12.73
N LEU A 15 -13.37 4.70 -12.18
CA LEU A 15 -12.12 4.02 -11.85
C LEU A 15 -12.32 2.87 -10.85
N LEU A 16 -13.20 3.05 -9.85
CA LEU A 16 -13.58 2.00 -8.90
C LEU A 16 -14.27 0.81 -9.59
N CYS A 17 -15.08 1.07 -10.63
CA CYS A 17 -15.72 0.00 -11.42
C CYS A 17 -14.69 -0.77 -12.26
N PHE A 18 -13.63 -0.15 -12.73
CA PHE A 18 -12.55 -0.85 -13.44
C PHE A 18 -11.74 -1.76 -12.51
N LYS A 19 -11.42 -1.27 -11.30
CA LYS A 19 -10.66 -2.06 -10.34
C LYS A 19 -10.91 -1.59 -8.91
N HIS A 20 -11.51 -2.47 -8.13
CA HIS A 20 -11.90 -2.19 -6.74
C HIS A 20 -10.71 -1.84 -5.81
N ILE A 21 -9.46 -2.13 -6.20
CA ILE A 21 -8.26 -1.78 -5.42
C ILE A 21 -8.14 -0.27 -5.16
N PHE A 22 -8.71 0.57 -6.02
CA PHE A 22 -8.75 2.02 -5.81
C PHE A 22 -9.61 2.44 -4.60
N MET A 23 -10.37 1.51 -3.99
CA MET A 23 -10.99 1.74 -2.68
C MET A 23 -9.98 2.09 -1.59
N TYR A 24 -8.72 1.69 -1.74
CA TYR A 24 -7.64 2.03 -0.81
C TYR A 24 -7.47 3.53 -0.61
N ILE A 25 -7.68 4.31 -1.66
CA ILE A 25 -7.54 5.77 -1.65
C ILE A 25 -8.88 6.50 -1.59
N ALA A 26 -10.00 5.78 -1.65
CA ALA A 26 -11.34 6.37 -1.64
C ALA A 26 -11.61 7.28 -0.41
N PRO A 27 -11.15 6.98 0.81
CA PRO A 27 -11.35 7.86 1.96
C PRO A 27 -10.80 9.27 1.76
N ALA A 28 -9.62 9.42 1.14
CA ALA A 28 -9.05 10.73 0.82
C ALA A 28 -9.89 11.49 -0.21
N TYR A 29 -10.36 10.81 -1.27
CA TYR A 29 -11.26 11.39 -2.27
C TYR A 29 -12.59 11.79 -1.67
N PHE A 30 -13.19 10.95 -0.85
CA PHE A 30 -14.47 11.23 -0.20
C PHE A 30 -14.38 12.48 0.68
N VAL A 31 -13.38 12.56 1.56
CA VAL A 31 -13.22 13.71 2.46
C VAL A 31 -12.89 14.98 1.68
N TYR A 32 -12.07 14.89 0.64
CA TYR A 32 -11.80 16.02 -0.24
C TYR A 32 -13.08 16.55 -0.90
N LEU A 33 -13.87 15.67 -1.54
CA LEU A 33 -15.11 16.06 -2.23
C LEU A 33 -16.15 16.58 -1.24
N LEU A 34 -16.28 15.95 -0.07
CA LEU A 34 -17.21 16.40 0.97
C LEU A 34 -16.90 17.83 1.39
N ARG A 35 -15.63 18.16 1.63
CA ARG A 35 -15.21 19.48 2.09
C ARG A 35 -15.13 20.51 0.98
N HIS A 36 -14.57 20.13 -0.18
CA HIS A 36 -14.23 21.09 -1.23
C HIS A 36 -15.38 21.33 -2.21
N TYR A 37 -16.16 20.29 -2.51
CA TYR A 37 -17.27 20.37 -3.41
C TYR A 37 -18.62 20.51 -2.68
N CYS A 38 -18.91 19.64 -1.73
CA CYS A 38 -20.22 19.61 -1.09
C CYS A 38 -20.41 20.75 -0.08
N ALA A 39 -19.40 21.05 0.77
CA ALA A 39 -19.55 22.10 1.78
C ALA A 39 -19.49 23.50 1.14
N VAL A 40 -20.62 24.18 1.11
CA VAL A 40 -20.76 25.55 0.59
C VAL A 40 -20.85 26.50 1.77
N TYR A 41 -19.98 27.53 1.80
CA TYR A 41 -19.95 28.51 2.88
C TYR A 41 -20.40 29.88 2.35
N ARG A 42 -21.30 30.54 3.10
CA ARG A 42 -21.69 31.94 2.93
C ARG A 42 -20.68 32.89 3.60
N PRO A 43 -20.76 34.22 3.32
CA PRO A 43 -19.97 35.18 4.07
C PRO A 43 -20.09 34.97 5.58
N ARG A 44 -19.00 35.20 6.35
CA ARG A 44 -18.85 34.91 7.77
C ARG A 44 -18.80 33.40 8.12
N TRP A 45 -18.36 32.53 7.17
CA TRP A 45 -18.14 31.09 7.36
C TRP A 45 -19.39 30.30 7.84
N ARG A 46 -20.58 30.77 7.53
CA ARG A 46 -21.82 30.03 7.78
C ARG A 46 -22.06 28.99 6.69
N LEU A 47 -22.23 27.74 7.09
CA LEU A 47 -22.56 26.67 6.15
C LEU A 47 -23.93 26.92 5.51
N ASP A 48 -23.98 26.95 4.18
CA ASP A 48 -25.23 26.93 3.42
C ASP A 48 -25.74 25.50 3.29
N VAL A 49 -26.60 25.09 4.22
CA VAL A 49 -27.10 23.73 4.31
C VAL A 49 -27.83 23.30 3.04
N GLY A 50 -28.65 24.19 2.46
CA GLY A 50 -29.41 23.90 1.24
C GLY A 50 -28.51 23.66 0.02
N ALA A 51 -27.59 24.58 -0.23
CA ALA A 51 -26.63 24.43 -1.32
C ALA A 51 -25.67 23.23 -1.12
N SER A 52 -25.26 22.99 0.12
CA SER A 52 -24.41 21.84 0.45
C SER A 52 -25.14 20.50 0.24
N ALA A 53 -26.39 20.41 0.66
CA ALA A 53 -27.21 19.21 0.46
C ALA A 53 -27.48 18.98 -1.05
N ALA A 54 -27.74 20.01 -1.82
CA ALA A 54 -27.94 19.89 -3.27
C ALA A 54 -26.69 19.36 -3.98
N ARG A 55 -25.49 19.86 -3.63
CA ARG A 55 -24.22 19.36 -4.20
C ARG A 55 -23.90 17.93 -3.77
N LEU A 56 -24.15 17.60 -2.50
CA LEU A 56 -23.99 16.23 -2.01
C LEU A 56 -24.93 15.27 -2.74
N MET A 57 -26.18 15.66 -2.94
CA MET A 57 -27.15 14.87 -3.68
C MET A 57 -26.73 14.70 -5.15
N ALA A 58 -26.27 15.76 -5.82
CA ALA A 58 -25.79 15.70 -7.19
C ALA A 58 -24.60 14.71 -7.32
N LEU A 59 -23.66 14.75 -6.38
CA LEU A 59 -22.55 13.79 -6.34
C LEU A 59 -23.04 12.36 -6.07
N ALA A 60 -23.93 12.16 -5.11
CA ALA A 60 -24.49 10.86 -4.77
C ALA A 60 -25.24 10.24 -5.95
N VAL A 61 -26.11 11.01 -6.63
CA VAL A 61 -26.83 10.56 -7.82
C VAL A 61 -25.85 10.18 -8.93
N ALA A 62 -24.83 11.00 -9.20
CA ALA A 62 -23.83 10.72 -10.22
C ALA A 62 -23.07 9.41 -9.93
N VAL A 63 -22.64 9.20 -8.69
CA VAL A 63 -21.96 7.98 -8.26
C VAL A 63 -22.88 6.75 -8.38
N VAL A 64 -24.12 6.86 -7.89
CA VAL A 64 -25.13 5.78 -7.99
C VAL A 64 -25.41 5.42 -9.44
N LEU A 65 -25.50 6.39 -10.35
CA LEU A 65 -25.70 6.13 -11.78
C LEU A 65 -24.51 5.36 -12.37
N VAL A 66 -23.27 5.74 -12.05
CA VAL A 66 -22.06 5.02 -12.51
C VAL A 66 -22.07 3.57 -12.03
N PHE A 67 -22.29 3.35 -10.74
CA PHE A 67 -22.38 2.00 -10.20
C PHE A 67 -23.61 1.23 -10.70
N GLY A 68 -24.73 1.90 -10.90
CA GLY A 68 -25.96 1.32 -11.47
C GLY A 68 -25.75 0.80 -12.88
N VAL A 69 -25.04 1.55 -13.72
CA VAL A 69 -24.70 1.11 -15.08
C VAL A 69 -23.72 -0.06 -15.05
N ALA A 70 -22.68 0.00 -14.19
CA ALA A 70 -21.64 -1.00 -14.14
C ALA A 70 -22.09 -2.33 -13.47
N LEU A 71 -22.84 -2.25 -12.37
CA LEU A 71 -23.20 -3.39 -11.52
C LEU A 71 -24.67 -3.79 -11.64
N GLY A 72 -25.54 -2.89 -12.11
CA GLY A 72 -26.98 -3.12 -12.25
C GLY A 72 -27.36 -4.38 -13.02
N PRO A 73 -26.74 -4.68 -14.18
CA PRO A 73 -27.00 -5.91 -14.92
C PRO A 73 -26.78 -7.17 -14.07
N PHE A 74 -25.73 -7.21 -13.24
CA PHE A 74 -25.47 -8.36 -12.36
C PHE A 74 -26.51 -8.49 -11.25
N VAL A 75 -26.98 -7.35 -10.72
CA VAL A 75 -28.06 -7.33 -9.72
C VAL A 75 -29.37 -7.81 -10.35
N ALA A 76 -29.71 -7.33 -11.53
CA ALA A 76 -30.92 -7.72 -12.26
C ALA A 76 -30.96 -9.23 -12.61
N LEU A 77 -29.77 -9.82 -12.84
CA LEU A 77 -29.61 -11.25 -13.10
C LEU A 77 -29.48 -12.11 -11.82
N GLY A 78 -29.67 -11.53 -10.63
CA GLY A 78 -29.54 -12.23 -9.35
C GLY A 78 -28.11 -12.64 -8.97
N GLN A 79 -27.08 -12.09 -9.64
CA GLN A 79 -25.67 -12.46 -9.46
C GLN A 79 -24.94 -11.58 -8.40
N ALA A 80 -25.65 -10.72 -7.68
CA ALA A 80 -25.06 -9.85 -6.68
C ALA A 80 -24.25 -10.59 -5.60
N PRO A 81 -24.69 -11.72 -5.03
CA PRO A 81 -23.88 -12.47 -4.05
C PRO A 81 -22.57 -12.99 -4.62
N GLN A 82 -22.59 -13.48 -5.86
CA GLN A 82 -21.40 -13.98 -6.55
C GLN A 82 -20.42 -12.83 -6.85
N LEU A 83 -20.93 -11.68 -7.29
CA LEU A 83 -20.14 -10.48 -7.54
C LEU A 83 -19.43 -10.01 -6.26
N LEU A 84 -20.15 -9.90 -5.15
CA LEU A 84 -19.58 -9.51 -3.85
C LEU A 84 -18.53 -10.50 -3.35
N ALA A 85 -18.77 -11.80 -3.48
CA ALA A 85 -17.82 -12.83 -3.08
C ALA A 85 -16.52 -12.80 -3.92
N ARG A 86 -16.58 -12.34 -5.17
CA ARG A 86 -15.40 -12.15 -6.03
C ARG A 86 -14.67 -10.84 -5.76
N LEU A 87 -15.39 -9.76 -5.47
CA LEU A 87 -14.80 -8.46 -5.13
C LEU A 87 -14.14 -8.49 -3.76
N PHE A 88 -14.72 -9.20 -2.78
CA PHE A 88 -14.27 -9.28 -1.40
C PHE A 88 -13.97 -10.72 -0.97
N PRO A 89 -12.85 -11.31 -1.39
CA PRO A 89 -12.55 -12.72 -1.17
C PRO A 89 -12.01 -12.99 0.25
N PHE A 90 -12.79 -12.72 1.30
CA PHE A 90 -12.37 -12.89 2.70
C PHE A 90 -11.95 -14.33 3.05
N LYS A 91 -12.38 -15.34 2.28
CA LYS A 91 -11.99 -16.74 2.46
C LYS A 91 -10.55 -17.05 2.02
N ARG A 92 -9.83 -16.10 1.40
CA ARG A 92 -8.46 -16.35 0.87
C ARG A 92 -7.35 -16.25 1.90
N GLY A 93 -7.65 -15.96 3.16
CA GLY A 93 -6.65 -15.79 4.21
C GLY A 93 -6.02 -14.41 4.27
N LEU A 94 -5.22 -14.15 5.32
CA LEU A 94 -4.61 -12.85 5.63
C LEU A 94 -3.54 -12.45 4.59
N CYS A 95 -2.65 -13.38 4.23
CA CYS A 95 -1.53 -13.12 3.35
C CYS A 95 -1.77 -13.65 1.94
N HIS A 96 -1.34 -12.89 0.94
CA HIS A 96 -1.27 -13.37 -0.45
C HIS A 96 -0.09 -14.37 -0.61
N ALA A 97 -0.14 -15.23 -1.63
CA ALA A 97 0.87 -16.26 -1.89
C ALA A 97 2.32 -15.74 -1.96
N TYR A 98 2.52 -14.55 -2.52
CA TYR A 98 3.83 -13.90 -2.63
C TYR A 98 4.13 -12.89 -1.51
N TRP A 99 3.39 -12.94 -0.41
CA TRP A 99 3.61 -12.12 0.79
C TRP A 99 3.92 -10.65 0.49
N ALA A 100 2.88 -9.87 0.30
CA ALA A 100 3.04 -8.41 0.16
C ALA A 100 3.93 -7.86 1.29
N PRO A 101 4.83 -6.92 1.00
CA PRO A 101 5.73 -6.32 1.99
C PRO A 101 4.98 -5.37 2.92
N ASN A 102 4.18 -5.90 3.79
CA ASN A 102 3.29 -5.17 4.70
C ASN A 102 3.48 -5.61 6.16
N ALA A 103 2.67 -5.08 7.07
CA ALA A 103 2.75 -5.41 8.50
C ALA A 103 2.57 -6.91 8.77
N TRP A 104 1.80 -7.61 7.93
CA TRP A 104 1.51 -9.04 8.11
C TRP A 104 2.69 -9.93 7.75
N ALA A 105 3.59 -9.50 6.86
CA ALA A 105 4.85 -10.16 6.62
C ALA A 105 5.74 -10.12 7.88
N LEU A 106 5.80 -8.97 8.56
CA LEU A 106 6.54 -8.82 9.82
C LEU A 106 5.89 -9.63 10.97
N TYR A 107 4.55 -9.64 11.03
CA TYR A 107 3.81 -10.45 12.01
C TYR A 107 4.07 -11.94 11.81
N SER A 108 4.07 -12.42 10.57
CA SER A 108 4.40 -13.80 10.24
C SER A 108 5.84 -14.15 10.59
N LEU A 109 6.80 -13.24 10.36
CA LEU A 109 8.19 -13.43 10.79
C LEU A 109 8.28 -13.52 12.33
N ALA A 110 7.58 -12.64 13.05
CA ALA A 110 7.56 -12.68 14.53
C ALA A 110 7.03 -14.02 15.05
N ASP A 111 5.94 -14.55 14.48
CA ASP A 111 5.44 -15.89 14.85
C ASP A 111 6.51 -16.97 14.63
N ARG A 112 7.26 -16.93 13.52
CA ARG A 112 8.35 -17.87 13.24
C ARG A 112 9.49 -17.79 14.25
N VAL A 113 9.91 -16.57 14.57
CA VAL A 113 10.96 -16.34 15.57
C VAL A 113 10.50 -16.87 16.93
N LEU A 114 9.26 -16.63 17.33
CA LEU A 114 8.70 -17.14 18.57
C LEU A 114 8.63 -18.67 18.61
N ILE A 115 8.28 -19.34 17.50
CA ILE A 115 8.35 -20.81 17.40
C ILE A 115 9.76 -21.31 17.64
N VAL A 116 10.78 -20.68 17.04
CA VAL A 116 12.18 -21.07 17.23
C VAL A 116 12.61 -20.90 18.70
N ILE A 117 12.27 -19.74 19.30
CA ILE A 117 12.56 -19.47 20.72
C ILE A 117 11.87 -20.51 21.63
N ALA A 118 10.60 -20.82 21.35
CA ALA A 118 9.86 -21.81 22.12
C ALA A 118 10.50 -23.22 22.03
N ARG A 119 10.94 -23.63 20.84
CA ARG A 119 11.67 -24.92 20.65
C ARG A 119 12.96 -24.95 21.44
N LEU A 120 13.70 -23.85 21.44
CA LEU A 120 14.94 -23.74 22.24
C LEU A 120 14.67 -23.86 23.76
N ARG A 121 13.44 -23.49 24.19
CA ARG A 121 12.98 -23.63 25.59
C ARG A 121 12.28 -24.97 25.87
N GLY A 122 12.30 -25.93 24.93
CA GLY A 122 11.68 -27.24 25.09
C GLY A 122 10.16 -27.30 24.84
N THR A 123 9.57 -26.21 24.38
CA THR A 123 8.13 -26.17 24.02
C THR A 123 7.94 -26.46 22.53
N TYR A 124 7.12 -27.47 22.21
CA TYR A 124 6.87 -27.88 20.83
C TYR A 124 5.44 -27.53 20.42
N TYR A 125 5.28 -26.82 19.31
CA TYR A 125 4.00 -26.55 18.68
C TYR A 125 3.72 -27.60 17.58
N ALA A 126 2.43 -27.84 17.31
CA ALA A 126 2.00 -28.81 16.30
C ALA A 126 2.64 -28.48 14.92
N ALA A 127 3.18 -29.49 14.27
CA ALA A 127 3.84 -29.34 12.97
C ALA A 127 2.90 -28.78 11.88
N SER A 128 1.59 -29.03 12.00
CA SER A 128 0.55 -28.50 11.10
C SER A 128 0.44 -26.98 11.16
N ALA A 129 0.48 -26.37 12.34
CA ALA A 129 0.44 -24.92 12.51
C ALA A 129 1.75 -24.27 12.01
N ALA A 130 2.89 -24.90 12.27
CA ALA A 130 4.18 -24.45 11.77
C ALA A 130 4.29 -24.56 10.24
N ALA A 131 3.66 -25.54 9.60
CA ALA A 131 3.71 -25.76 8.15
C ALA A 131 2.71 -24.88 7.37
N ALA A 132 1.56 -24.53 7.94
CA ALA A 132 0.50 -23.81 7.25
C ALA A 132 0.94 -22.43 6.77
N ALA A 133 1.73 -21.70 7.57
CA ALA A 133 2.20 -20.36 7.22
C ALA A 133 3.45 -20.36 6.30
N THR A 134 4.05 -21.54 5.97
CA THR A 134 5.27 -21.63 5.15
C THR A 134 5.02 -22.01 3.69
N ARG A 135 3.80 -22.42 3.33
CA ARG A 135 3.58 -23.03 2.01
C ARG A 135 3.28 -22.06 0.88
N GLY A 136 3.19 -20.73 1.14
CA GLY A 136 2.81 -19.75 0.09
C GLY A 136 1.46 -20.05 -0.57
N LEU A 137 0.67 -20.94 0.01
CA LEU A 137 -0.63 -21.35 -0.50
C LEU A 137 -1.70 -20.38 0.02
N ILE A 138 -2.66 -20.09 -0.85
CA ILE A 138 -3.88 -19.37 -0.50
C ILE A 138 -4.67 -20.24 0.48
N GLY A 139 -4.93 -19.74 1.69
CA GLY A 139 -5.68 -20.46 2.71
C GLY A 139 -5.51 -19.85 4.10
N ASP A 140 -6.15 -20.41 5.09
CA ASP A 140 -6.09 -19.93 6.47
C ASP A 140 -4.66 -20.04 7.00
N SER A 141 -4.03 -18.89 7.22
CA SER A 141 -2.73 -18.79 7.87
C SER A 141 -2.95 -18.95 9.38
N ALA A 142 -2.93 -20.18 9.87
CA ALA A 142 -2.93 -20.39 11.31
C ALA A 142 -1.54 -20.04 11.87
N PHE A 143 -1.49 -19.00 12.70
CA PHE A 143 -0.29 -18.71 13.50
C PHE A 143 -0.18 -19.72 14.63
N ALA A 144 1.05 -20.09 14.97
CA ALA A 144 1.29 -21.12 16.00
C ALA A 144 1.38 -20.52 17.41
N VAL A 145 1.90 -19.32 17.55
CA VAL A 145 2.14 -18.62 18.82
C VAL A 145 1.31 -17.36 18.92
N LEU A 146 1.30 -16.56 17.84
CA LEU A 146 0.57 -15.30 17.82
C LEU A 146 -0.93 -15.53 17.55
N PRO A 147 -1.80 -14.64 18.04
CA PRO A 147 -3.24 -14.71 17.77
C PRO A 147 -3.56 -14.67 16.27
N ALA A 148 -4.63 -15.37 15.87
CA ALA A 148 -5.17 -15.23 14.52
C ALA A 148 -5.71 -13.82 14.31
N VAL A 149 -5.42 -13.25 13.15
CA VAL A 149 -5.86 -11.90 12.77
C VAL A 149 -7.14 -12.04 11.93
N PRO A 150 -8.31 -11.63 12.43
CA PRO A 150 -9.54 -11.66 11.65
C PRO A 150 -9.64 -10.47 10.67
N PRO A 151 -10.45 -10.55 9.60
CA PRO A 151 -10.66 -9.46 8.65
C PRO A 151 -11.11 -8.14 9.31
N LEU A 152 -11.90 -8.22 10.37
CA LEU A 152 -12.34 -7.04 11.12
C LEU A 152 -11.16 -6.30 11.77
N ALA A 153 -10.19 -7.03 12.34
CA ALA A 153 -9.01 -6.41 12.93
C ALA A 153 -8.17 -5.66 11.88
N THR A 154 -8.00 -6.24 10.69
CA THR A 154 -7.29 -5.55 9.59
C THR A 154 -8.05 -4.32 9.11
N PHE A 155 -9.38 -4.38 9.04
CA PHE A 155 -10.21 -3.25 8.68
C PHE A 155 -10.09 -2.11 9.70
N VAL A 156 -10.19 -2.40 10.99
CA VAL A 156 -10.02 -1.42 12.07
C VAL A 156 -8.62 -0.82 12.06
N ALA A 157 -7.58 -1.65 11.91
CA ALA A 157 -6.20 -1.18 11.82
C ALA A 157 -5.98 -0.24 10.61
N THR A 158 -6.55 -0.59 9.46
CA THR A 158 -6.51 0.24 8.25
C THR A 158 -7.17 1.59 8.46
N LEU A 159 -8.39 1.61 9.02
CA LEU A 159 -9.10 2.86 9.31
C LEU A 159 -8.37 3.71 10.34
N ALA A 160 -7.85 3.12 11.40
CA ALA A 160 -7.08 3.83 12.41
C ALA A 160 -5.82 4.47 11.82
N ALA A 161 -5.13 3.76 10.91
CA ALA A 161 -3.95 4.28 10.22
C ALA A 161 -4.28 5.38 9.18
N GLN A 162 -5.48 5.36 8.59
CA GLN A 162 -5.96 6.41 7.68
C GLN A 162 -6.46 7.66 8.42
N LEU A 163 -6.97 7.50 9.64
CA LEU A 163 -7.65 8.56 10.37
C LEU A 163 -6.85 9.87 10.49
N PRO A 164 -5.54 9.88 10.82
CA PRO A 164 -4.78 11.12 10.87
C PRO A 164 -4.76 11.87 9.53
N ALA A 165 -4.62 11.15 8.42
CA ALA A 165 -4.57 11.75 7.08
C ALA A 165 -5.91 12.38 6.68
N ILE A 166 -7.01 11.66 6.85
CA ILE A 166 -8.35 12.14 6.50
C ILE A 166 -8.84 13.22 7.45
N ALA A 167 -8.52 13.13 8.76
CA ALA A 167 -8.88 14.17 9.73
C ALA A 167 -8.20 15.51 9.42
N LEU A 168 -6.90 15.50 9.11
CA LEU A 168 -6.20 16.73 8.72
C LEU A 168 -6.65 17.27 7.39
N LEU A 169 -6.96 16.42 6.41
CA LEU A 169 -7.54 16.84 5.14
C LEU A 169 -8.91 17.53 5.35
N MET A 170 -9.68 17.08 6.35
CA MET A 170 -10.96 17.67 6.72
C MET A 170 -10.79 18.98 7.48
N LEU A 171 -9.83 19.09 8.38
CA LEU A 171 -9.72 20.22 9.31
C LEU A 171 -8.87 21.38 8.76
N ARG A 172 -7.82 21.10 8.00
CA ARG A 172 -6.90 22.13 7.47
C ARG A 172 -7.28 22.56 6.04
N PRO A 173 -6.90 23.79 5.60
CA PRO A 173 -7.11 24.21 4.22
C PRO A 173 -6.51 23.22 3.23
N CYS A 174 -7.29 22.82 2.23
CA CYS A 174 -6.85 21.85 1.23
C CYS A 174 -5.98 22.56 0.17
N SER A 175 -4.82 21.96 -0.12
CA SER A 175 -4.01 22.27 -1.29
C SER A 175 -3.86 21.01 -2.15
N PRO A 176 -3.52 21.12 -3.44
CA PRO A 176 -3.26 19.95 -4.30
C PRO A 176 -2.22 19.01 -3.68
N VAL A 177 -1.15 19.55 -3.11
CA VAL A 177 -0.10 18.78 -2.46
C VAL A 177 -0.65 18.02 -1.25
N ARG A 178 -1.41 18.69 -0.37
CA ARG A 178 -2.01 18.05 0.81
C ARG A 178 -3.00 16.95 0.44
N PHE A 179 -3.78 17.14 -0.62
CA PHE A 179 -4.67 16.10 -1.12
C PHE A 179 -3.88 14.87 -1.59
N VAL A 180 -2.83 15.06 -2.40
CA VAL A 180 -2.01 13.92 -2.87
C VAL A 180 -1.29 13.24 -1.71
N GLN A 181 -0.80 14.00 -0.71
CA GLN A 181 -0.25 13.42 0.51
C GLN A 181 -1.26 12.53 1.25
N ALA A 182 -2.51 12.97 1.39
CA ALA A 182 -3.58 12.18 2.00
C ALA A 182 -3.89 10.92 1.18
N VAL A 183 -3.91 11.00 -0.15
CA VAL A 183 -4.04 9.85 -1.05
C VAL A 183 -2.92 8.84 -0.81
N VAL A 184 -1.67 9.29 -0.75
CA VAL A 184 -0.50 8.44 -0.48
C VAL A 184 -0.63 7.77 0.89
N LEU A 185 -0.98 8.51 1.93
CA LEU A 185 -1.12 7.96 3.28
C LEU A 185 -2.28 6.97 3.41
N CYS A 186 -3.40 7.21 2.73
CA CYS A 186 -4.50 6.24 2.65
C CYS A 186 -4.08 4.96 1.90
N ALA A 187 -3.31 5.09 0.82
CA ALA A 187 -2.76 3.96 0.09
C ALA A 187 -1.82 3.13 0.96
N TYR A 188 -0.91 3.79 1.70
CA TYR A 188 -0.03 3.13 2.67
C TYR A 188 -0.80 2.37 3.74
N ALA A 189 -1.76 3.02 4.40
CA ALA A 189 -2.55 2.40 5.45
C ALA A 189 -3.27 1.13 4.96
N SER A 190 -3.90 1.22 3.79
CA SER A 190 -4.59 0.08 3.18
C SER A 190 -3.63 -1.03 2.75
N PHE A 191 -2.46 -0.68 2.23
CA PHE A 191 -1.44 -1.64 1.84
C PHE A 191 -0.82 -2.34 3.05
N LEU A 192 -0.47 -1.58 4.09
CA LEU A 192 0.24 -2.10 5.26
C LEU A 192 -0.67 -2.94 6.17
N PHE A 193 -1.95 -2.56 6.32
CA PHE A 193 -2.84 -3.17 7.30
C PHE A 193 -4.07 -3.86 6.69
N GLY A 194 -4.25 -3.82 5.37
CA GLY A 194 -5.38 -4.44 4.68
C GLY A 194 -5.38 -5.97 4.74
N TRP A 195 -6.56 -6.55 4.53
CA TRP A 195 -6.75 -8.00 4.39
C TRP A 195 -6.36 -8.47 2.99
N HIS A 196 -5.60 -9.56 2.88
CA HIS A 196 -5.24 -10.21 1.61
C HIS A 196 -4.69 -9.25 0.54
N VAL A 197 -3.74 -8.42 0.94
CA VAL A 197 -3.14 -7.43 0.06
C VAL A 197 -2.22 -8.11 -0.95
N HIS A 198 -2.37 -7.74 -2.22
CA HIS A 198 -1.50 -8.18 -3.30
C HIS A 198 -0.26 -7.28 -3.37
N GLU A 199 0.93 -7.85 -3.61
CA GLU A 199 2.21 -7.12 -3.68
C GLU A 199 2.18 -5.96 -4.70
N LYS A 200 1.49 -6.13 -5.85
CA LYS A 200 1.34 -5.08 -6.88
C LYS A 200 0.60 -3.82 -6.39
N ALA A 201 -0.14 -3.93 -5.28
CA ALA A 201 -0.83 -2.77 -4.70
C ALA A 201 0.14 -1.69 -4.18
N VAL A 202 1.42 -2.02 -4.00
CA VAL A 202 2.47 -1.04 -3.68
C VAL A 202 2.55 0.09 -4.72
N LEU A 203 2.16 -0.14 -5.96
CA LEU A 203 2.13 0.88 -7.00
C LEU A 203 1.13 2.00 -6.72
N LEU A 204 0.05 1.73 -5.95
CA LEU A 204 -0.87 2.78 -5.48
C LEU A 204 -0.20 3.76 -4.50
N ILE A 205 0.90 3.36 -3.89
CA ILE A 205 1.74 4.22 -3.06
C ILE A 205 2.76 4.95 -3.93
N LEU A 206 3.53 4.20 -4.72
CA LEU A 206 4.71 4.72 -5.41
C LEU A 206 4.37 5.75 -6.49
N VAL A 207 3.29 5.52 -7.25
CA VAL A 207 2.90 6.43 -8.33
C VAL A 207 2.48 7.81 -7.79
N PRO A 208 1.53 7.96 -6.86
CA PRO A 208 1.18 9.27 -6.33
C PRO A 208 2.29 9.88 -5.47
N LEU A 209 3.12 9.08 -4.80
CA LEU A 209 4.28 9.57 -4.08
C LEU A 209 5.32 10.18 -5.04
N GLY A 210 5.50 9.59 -6.23
CA GLY A 210 6.32 10.18 -7.30
C GLY A 210 5.78 11.53 -7.78
N LEU A 211 4.46 11.72 -7.86
CA LEU A 211 3.84 12.99 -8.22
C LEU A 211 4.13 14.09 -7.18
N LEU A 212 4.23 13.75 -5.89
CA LEU A 212 4.60 14.71 -4.85
C LEU A 212 5.99 15.28 -5.05
N LEU A 213 6.93 14.51 -5.58
CA LEU A 213 8.29 14.99 -5.86
C LEU A 213 8.33 16.02 -6.99
N VAL A 214 7.38 15.96 -7.92
CA VAL A 214 7.26 16.95 -9.00
C VAL A 214 6.56 18.21 -8.54
N ALA A 215 5.59 18.08 -7.61
CA ALA A 215 4.74 19.18 -7.15
C ALA A 215 5.41 20.13 -6.14
N GLY A 216 6.58 19.77 -5.61
CA GLY A 216 7.32 20.56 -4.60
C GLY A 216 7.95 19.64 -3.56
N PRO A 217 9.10 19.03 -3.86
CA PRO A 217 9.70 18.03 -3.00
C PRO A 217 10.26 18.66 -1.72
N THR A 218 9.81 18.18 -0.57
CA THR A 218 10.54 18.39 0.65
C THR A 218 11.73 17.42 0.72
N ARG A 219 12.77 17.78 1.47
CA ARG A 219 13.92 16.89 1.70
C ARG A 219 13.48 15.56 2.33
N ARG A 220 12.46 15.58 3.19
CA ARG A 220 11.91 14.37 3.81
C ARG A 220 11.15 13.53 2.81
N ALA A 221 10.24 14.11 2.01
CA ALA A 221 9.51 13.40 0.98
C ALA A 221 10.46 12.69 -0.01
N LEU A 222 11.56 13.36 -0.39
CA LEU A 222 12.60 12.76 -1.25
C LEU A 222 13.25 11.51 -0.61
N ARG A 223 13.62 11.61 0.68
CA ARG A 223 14.22 10.49 1.42
C ARG A 223 13.24 9.33 1.54
N MET A 224 11.99 9.62 1.93
CA MET A 224 10.96 8.61 2.09
C MET A 224 10.60 7.96 0.74
N PHE A 225 10.57 8.74 -0.34
CA PHE A 225 10.40 8.18 -1.68
C PHE A 225 11.53 7.23 -2.07
N ALA A 226 12.78 7.60 -1.84
CA ALA A 226 13.92 6.75 -2.18
C ALA A 226 13.85 5.38 -1.48
N VAL A 227 13.56 5.38 -0.17
CA VAL A 227 13.41 4.13 0.60
C VAL A 227 12.19 3.33 0.13
N ALA A 228 11.03 4.00 -0.05
CA ALA A 228 9.80 3.35 -0.50
C ALA A 228 9.93 2.75 -1.89
N ALA A 229 10.55 3.48 -2.82
CA ALA A 229 10.69 3.07 -4.20
C ALA A 229 11.61 1.85 -4.34
N VAL A 230 12.77 1.87 -3.67
CA VAL A 230 13.65 0.69 -3.65
C VAL A 230 12.92 -0.51 -3.06
N SER A 231 12.30 -0.36 -1.88
CA SER A 231 11.56 -1.44 -1.22
C SER A 231 10.40 -1.96 -2.07
N GLY A 232 9.58 -1.03 -2.59
CA GLY A 232 8.37 -1.39 -3.33
C GLY A 232 8.66 -2.07 -4.67
N TYR A 233 9.59 -1.54 -5.47
CA TYR A 233 9.95 -2.17 -6.74
C TYR A 233 10.69 -3.49 -6.53
N TYR A 234 11.60 -3.55 -5.55
CA TYR A 234 12.30 -4.79 -5.23
C TYR A 234 11.33 -5.90 -4.80
N SER A 235 10.30 -5.57 -4.03
CA SER A 235 9.29 -6.52 -3.57
C SER A 235 8.46 -7.17 -4.69
N LEU A 236 8.51 -6.62 -5.91
CA LEU A 236 7.84 -7.19 -7.08
C LEU A 236 8.67 -8.23 -7.82
N LEU A 237 9.98 -8.33 -7.53
CA LEU A 237 10.87 -9.29 -8.22
C LEU A 237 10.46 -10.76 -8.04
N PRO A 238 9.94 -11.20 -6.89
CA PRO A 238 9.47 -12.58 -6.75
C PRO A 238 8.32 -12.97 -7.68
N LEU A 239 7.63 -12.00 -8.32
CA LEU A 239 6.61 -12.27 -9.34
C LEU A 239 7.21 -12.80 -10.66
N LEU A 240 8.48 -12.55 -10.89
CA LEU A 240 9.28 -13.13 -11.95
C LEU A 240 10.00 -14.33 -11.34
N PHE A 241 9.40 -15.52 -11.40
CA PHE A 241 9.88 -16.69 -10.65
C PHE A 241 10.72 -17.67 -11.49
N GLY A 242 10.82 -17.46 -12.80
CA GLY A 242 11.64 -18.28 -13.68
C GLY A 242 13.13 -17.97 -13.52
N ALA A 243 13.99 -18.98 -13.36
CA ALA A 243 15.44 -18.78 -13.34
C ALA A 243 15.96 -18.08 -14.63
N GLN A 244 15.29 -18.31 -15.74
CA GLN A 244 15.58 -17.65 -17.04
C GLN A 244 15.25 -16.15 -17.05
N GLU A 245 14.47 -15.66 -16.08
CA GLU A 245 14.06 -14.26 -15.94
C GLU A 245 15.08 -13.41 -15.17
N LEU A 246 16.16 -14.02 -14.64
CA LEU A 246 17.19 -13.30 -13.91
C LEU A 246 17.80 -12.12 -14.68
N PRO A 247 18.15 -12.25 -16.00
CA PRO A 247 18.64 -11.12 -16.78
C PRO A 247 17.61 -9.99 -16.88
N ILE A 248 16.32 -10.33 -16.99
CA ILE A 248 15.21 -9.35 -17.03
C ILE A 248 15.12 -8.62 -15.70
N LYS A 249 15.16 -9.33 -14.57
CA LYS A 249 15.17 -8.73 -13.22
C LYS A 249 16.32 -7.73 -13.07
N ALA A 250 17.54 -8.15 -13.42
CA ALA A 250 18.73 -7.31 -13.33
C ALA A 250 18.61 -6.07 -14.22
N THR A 251 18.15 -6.23 -15.46
CA THR A 251 17.96 -5.13 -16.41
C THR A 251 16.92 -4.13 -15.93
N VAL A 252 15.76 -4.59 -15.47
CA VAL A 252 14.69 -3.72 -14.95
C VAL A 252 15.16 -2.94 -13.73
N LEU A 253 15.86 -3.59 -12.80
CA LEU A 253 16.45 -2.91 -11.64
C LEU A 253 17.47 -1.85 -12.05
N LEU A 254 18.37 -2.17 -13.00
CA LEU A 254 19.37 -1.23 -13.52
C LEU A 254 18.70 0.00 -14.16
N ILE A 255 17.75 -0.23 -15.06
CA ILE A 255 17.00 0.86 -15.72
C ILE A 255 16.31 1.73 -14.67
N TRP A 256 15.66 1.09 -13.69
CA TRP A 256 14.98 1.83 -12.64
C TRP A 256 15.95 2.69 -11.82
N VAL A 257 17.10 2.14 -11.42
CA VAL A 257 18.14 2.89 -10.69
C VAL A 257 18.65 4.07 -11.52
N LEU A 258 18.92 3.86 -12.81
CA LEU A 258 19.37 4.93 -13.72
C LEU A 258 18.30 6.04 -13.84
N CYS A 259 17.04 5.68 -14.07
CA CYS A 259 15.92 6.64 -14.12
C CYS A 259 15.76 7.40 -12.80
N ALA A 260 15.84 6.72 -11.67
CA ALA A 260 15.78 7.34 -10.35
C ALA A 260 16.92 8.35 -10.14
N LEU A 261 18.16 7.99 -10.52
CA LEU A 261 19.31 8.88 -10.43
C LEU A 261 19.16 10.13 -11.32
N VAL A 262 18.60 9.98 -12.52
CA VAL A 262 18.32 11.11 -13.42
C VAL A 262 17.26 12.02 -12.84
N LEU A 263 16.13 11.48 -12.38
CA LEU A 263 15.05 12.24 -11.76
C LEU A 263 15.54 13.01 -10.53
N LEU A 264 16.33 12.35 -9.69
CA LEU A 264 16.87 12.97 -8.47
C LEU A 264 17.88 14.09 -8.75
N LYS A 265 18.59 14.04 -9.87
CA LYS A 265 19.43 15.15 -10.36
C LYS A 265 18.60 16.33 -10.89
N SER A 266 17.48 16.04 -11.55
CA SER A 266 16.64 17.06 -12.21
C SER A 266 15.81 17.90 -11.24
N THR A 267 15.61 17.45 -10.01
CA THR A 267 14.83 18.17 -8.97
C THR A 267 15.53 19.39 -8.38
N GLY A 268 16.65 19.83 -8.95
CA GLY A 268 17.20 21.19 -8.79
C GLY A 268 17.80 21.56 -7.44
N SER A 269 17.93 20.62 -6.50
CA SER A 269 18.43 20.92 -5.14
C SER A 269 19.96 21.05 -5.04
N GLY A 270 20.69 20.99 -6.14
CA GLY A 270 22.18 21.11 -6.16
C GLY A 270 22.95 20.05 -5.36
N THR A 271 22.27 19.32 -4.47
CA THR A 271 22.82 18.21 -3.68
C THR A 271 22.40 16.88 -4.29
N SER A 272 23.35 15.96 -4.41
CA SER A 272 23.02 14.58 -4.82
C SER A 272 21.95 14.00 -3.89
N ALA A 273 20.91 13.36 -4.44
CA ALA A 273 19.90 12.69 -3.64
C ALA A 273 20.49 11.71 -2.63
N TRP A 274 21.60 11.05 -2.98
CA TRP A 274 22.36 10.21 -2.07
C TRP A 274 22.86 10.95 -0.83
N GLN A 275 23.26 12.21 -0.97
CA GLN A 275 23.70 13.05 0.15
C GLN A 275 22.54 13.47 1.05
N CYS A 276 21.31 13.50 0.53
CA CYS A 276 20.12 13.78 1.33
C CYS A 276 19.75 12.63 2.28
N LEU A 277 20.17 11.39 1.98
CA LEU A 277 19.87 10.20 2.78
C LEU A 277 20.74 10.16 4.04
N SER A 278 20.15 9.72 5.15
CA SER A 278 20.89 9.38 6.37
C SER A 278 21.79 8.16 6.17
N ALA A 279 22.74 7.94 7.06
CA ALA A 279 23.60 6.76 7.03
C ALA A 279 22.78 5.46 7.10
N LEU A 280 21.72 5.43 7.94
CA LEU A 280 20.83 4.29 8.08
C LEU A 280 20.06 3.99 6.77
N GLU A 281 19.52 5.02 6.12
CA GLU A 281 18.79 4.86 4.86
C GLU A 281 19.72 4.37 3.74
N ARG A 282 20.94 4.89 3.67
CA ARG A 282 21.96 4.43 2.72
C ARG A 282 22.33 2.97 2.97
N ALA A 283 22.58 2.59 4.23
CA ALA A 283 22.88 1.22 4.60
C ALA A 283 21.71 0.27 4.26
N TYR A 284 20.47 0.70 4.53
CA TYR A 284 19.26 -0.03 4.17
C TYR A 284 19.16 -0.24 2.65
N ILE A 285 19.34 0.81 1.84
CA ILE A 285 19.29 0.72 0.38
C ILE A 285 20.39 -0.21 -0.16
N VAL A 286 21.61 -0.09 0.34
CA VAL A 286 22.74 -0.97 -0.04
C VAL A 286 22.48 -2.41 0.38
N GLY A 287 21.79 -2.64 1.49
CA GLY A 287 21.40 -3.98 1.97
C GLY A 287 20.55 -4.80 1.00
N HIS A 288 19.91 -4.17 -0.02
CA HIS A 288 19.23 -4.90 -1.09
C HIS A 288 20.22 -5.66 -1.99
N VAL A 289 21.48 -5.26 -2.06
CA VAL A 289 22.50 -5.97 -2.86
C VAL A 289 22.80 -7.37 -2.28
N PRO A 290 23.21 -7.53 -1.00
CA PRO A 290 23.38 -8.86 -0.43
C PRO A 290 22.06 -9.65 -0.39
N LEU A 291 20.92 -8.99 -0.20
CA LEU A 291 19.60 -9.64 -0.30
C LEU A 291 19.40 -10.25 -1.68
N PHE A 292 19.70 -9.51 -2.76
CA PHE A 292 19.60 -10.01 -4.14
C PHE A 292 20.52 -11.20 -4.39
N VAL A 293 21.76 -11.14 -3.93
CA VAL A 293 22.70 -12.26 -4.04
C VAL A 293 22.15 -13.51 -3.33
N LEU A 294 21.63 -13.34 -2.11
CA LEU A 294 21.08 -14.45 -1.33
C LEU A 294 19.80 -15.04 -1.93
N THR A 295 18.92 -14.22 -2.50
CA THR A 295 17.59 -14.69 -2.93
C THR A 295 17.54 -15.10 -4.41
N GLU A 296 18.37 -14.49 -5.27
CA GLU A 296 18.29 -14.68 -6.71
C GLU A 296 19.50 -15.43 -7.31
N ILE A 297 20.69 -15.28 -6.70
CA ILE A 297 21.93 -15.86 -7.24
C ILE A 297 22.27 -17.17 -6.51
N THR A 298 21.97 -17.25 -5.21
CA THR A 298 22.27 -18.43 -4.40
C THR A 298 21.49 -19.65 -4.90
N PRO A 299 22.14 -20.80 -5.10
CA PRO A 299 21.48 -22.00 -5.62
C PRO A 299 20.29 -22.42 -4.74
N ALA A 300 19.15 -22.74 -5.40
CA ALA A 300 17.94 -23.21 -4.71
C ALA A 300 18.16 -24.46 -3.84
N SER A 301 19.20 -25.24 -4.12
CA SER A 301 19.60 -26.41 -3.32
C SER A 301 19.92 -26.08 -1.85
N LEU A 302 20.37 -24.86 -1.56
CA LEU A 302 20.60 -24.42 -0.18
C LEU A 302 19.30 -24.16 0.60
N PHE A 303 18.21 -23.91 -0.11
CA PHE A 303 16.88 -23.63 0.47
C PHE A 303 15.93 -24.83 0.47
N VAL A 304 16.39 -26.05 0.12
CA VAL A 304 15.53 -27.25 0.03
C VAL A 304 14.75 -27.51 1.32
N ARG A 305 15.37 -27.25 2.49
CA ARG A 305 14.68 -27.39 3.79
C ARG A 305 13.73 -26.25 4.12
N LEU A 306 13.92 -25.08 3.52
CA LEU A 306 13.14 -23.85 3.76
C LEU A 306 12.86 -23.13 2.42
N PRO A 307 12.06 -23.72 1.54
CA PRO A 307 11.88 -23.22 0.17
C PRO A 307 11.26 -21.81 0.09
N PHE A 308 10.56 -21.39 1.13
CA PHE A 308 9.96 -20.06 1.22
C PHE A 308 10.84 -19.01 1.92
N LEU A 309 12.05 -19.39 2.37
CA LEU A 309 12.93 -18.45 3.07
C LEU A 309 13.34 -17.26 2.20
N PRO A 310 13.72 -17.40 0.91
CA PRO A 310 14.02 -16.26 0.05
C PRO A 310 12.85 -15.26 -0.04
N LEU A 311 11.63 -15.76 -0.24
CA LEU A 311 10.42 -14.94 -0.29
C LEU A 311 10.17 -14.22 1.04
N ALA A 312 10.33 -14.92 2.18
CA ALA A 312 10.19 -14.33 3.50
C ALA A 312 11.22 -13.21 3.73
N MET A 313 12.48 -13.42 3.33
CA MET A 313 13.53 -12.41 3.43
C MET A 313 13.21 -11.16 2.62
N VAL A 314 12.79 -11.32 1.37
CA VAL A 314 12.37 -10.19 0.51
C VAL A 314 11.21 -9.44 1.15
N SER A 315 10.12 -10.14 1.49
CA SER A 315 8.90 -9.52 2.01
C SER A 315 9.14 -8.78 3.32
N THR A 316 9.90 -9.37 4.25
CA THR A 316 10.15 -8.76 5.56
C THR A 316 11.12 -7.59 5.47
N TYR A 317 12.19 -7.72 4.69
CA TYR A 317 13.14 -6.64 4.51
C TYR A 317 12.48 -5.40 3.86
N THR A 318 11.74 -5.62 2.78
CA THR A 318 11.06 -4.54 2.08
C THR A 318 9.87 -3.96 2.87
N ALA A 319 9.21 -4.76 3.71
CA ALA A 319 8.19 -4.27 4.64
C ALA A 319 8.74 -3.26 5.65
N LEU A 320 9.96 -3.49 6.17
CA LEU A 320 10.63 -2.53 7.07
C LEU A 320 10.82 -1.17 6.40
N GLY A 321 11.25 -1.14 5.14
CA GLY A 321 11.42 0.11 4.39
C GLY A 321 10.10 0.83 4.12
N LEU A 322 9.05 0.10 3.77
CA LEU A 322 7.73 0.69 3.55
C LEU A 322 7.12 1.22 4.86
N MET A 323 7.25 0.50 5.97
CA MET A 323 6.82 0.97 7.29
C MET A 323 7.60 2.23 7.73
N TYR A 324 8.91 2.25 7.54
CA TYR A 324 9.75 3.40 7.82
C TYR A 324 9.35 4.63 7.00
N SER A 325 9.15 4.44 5.70
CA SER A 325 8.73 5.50 4.79
C SER A 325 7.34 6.04 5.16
N TRP A 326 6.39 5.17 5.47
CA TRP A 326 5.06 5.57 5.96
C TRP A 326 5.14 6.42 7.23
N ALA A 327 5.92 5.97 8.23
CA ALA A 327 6.10 6.72 9.47
C ALA A 327 6.73 8.10 9.24
N GLY A 328 7.70 8.20 8.32
CA GLY A 328 8.32 9.47 7.96
C GLY A 328 7.36 10.44 7.27
N LEU A 329 6.51 9.94 6.36
CA LEU A 329 5.54 10.76 5.63
C LEU A 329 4.36 11.19 6.51
N ILE A 330 3.86 10.32 7.40
CA ILE A 330 2.79 10.69 8.32
C ILE A 330 3.26 11.76 9.30
N PHE A 331 4.49 11.64 9.81
CA PHE A 331 5.07 12.67 10.67
C PHE A 331 5.17 14.02 9.95
N GLU A 332 5.61 14.03 8.68
CA GLU A 332 5.67 15.26 7.87
C GLU A 332 4.29 15.86 7.62
N TYR A 333 3.29 15.03 7.40
CA TYR A 333 1.91 15.47 7.15
C TYR A 333 1.25 16.07 8.40
N LEU A 334 1.60 15.58 9.59
CA LEU A 334 1.07 16.04 10.87
C LEU A 334 1.69 17.36 11.34
N CYS A 335 3.00 17.57 11.09
CA CYS A 335 3.71 18.79 11.42
C CYS A 335 3.47 19.91 10.39
#